data_2773aa245b608e98e1ae93891a974495
#
_entry.id   2773aa245b608e98e1ae93891a974495
#
_cell.length_a   1.000
_cell.length_b   1.000
_cell.length_c   1.000
_cell.angle_alpha   90.00
_cell.angle_beta   90.00
_cell.angle_gamma   90.00
#
_symmetry.space_group_name_H-M   'P 1'
#
loop_
_entity.id
_entity.type
_entity.pdbx_description
1 polymer ?
#
loop_
_entity_poly.entity_id
_entity_poly.type
_entity_poly.pdbx_seq_one_letter_code
_entity_poly.pdbx_strand_id
1 'polypeptide(L)'
;MSVELEVEGKTVSEAIINACEQMGVTRNQVDIEVLNEGSKGVLGIGGRPAKVRAKIIQENVSEKGLKAKKVLDDILSYFCEDYSVNLRETADRIKLDVKMSDNRGLIIGKSGEMLKSLEFLIGKISSRTTETGKGKRIYIDIEGYKRRKEDSISKMVRDSVKKVRKNRKPVTLSPMSAYERRITYITLKREKGIRYDTKVDGDKKSITIIPESSNRQRAESS
;
A
#
# COMPACT_ATOMS: atom_id res chain seq x y z
N MET A 1 2.88 -21.66 21.16
CA MET A 1 4.34 -21.83 21.26
C MET A 1 4.97 -21.24 20.01
N SER A 2 5.84 -20.24 20.15
CA SER A 2 6.56 -19.69 19.00
C SER A 2 7.61 -20.71 18.56
N VAL A 3 7.58 -21.16 17.33
CA VAL A 3 8.60 -22.03 16.76
C VAL A 3 9.79 -21.15 16.40
N GLU A 4 10.89 -21.32 17.11
CA GLU A 4 12.18 -20.67 16.85
C GLU A 4 13.18 -21.74 16.39
N LEU A 5 14.00 -21.41 15.39
CA LEU A 5 15.02 -22.31 14.87
C LEU A 5 16.32 -21.51 14.65
N GLU A 6 17.44 -22.07 15.13
CA GLU A 6 18.77 -21.54 14.82
C GLU A 6 19.39 -22.35 13.70
N VAL A 7 19.83 -21.65 12.67
CA VAL A 7 20.37 -22.28 11.45
C VAL A 7 21.66 -21.61 11.03
N GLU A 8 22.58 -22.41 10.55
CA GLU A 8 23.89 -21.97 10.06
C GLU A 8 23.94 -22.05 8.52
N GLY A 9 24.78 -21.19 7.94
CA GLY A 9 25.07 -21.14 6.51
C GLY A 9 26.45 -20.52 6.27
N LYS A 10 26.99 -20.67 5.06
CA LYS A 10 28.27 -20.02 4.70
C LYS A 10 28.18 -18.49 4.71
N THR A 11 26.98 -17.98 4.48
CA THR A 11 26.63 -16.55 4.52
C THR A 11 25.32 -16.36 5.26
N VAL A 12 25.04 -15.15 5.73
CA VAL A 12 23.75 -14.80 6.34
C VAL A 12 22.58 -15.11 5.39
N SER A 13 22.72 -14.84 4.10
CA SER A 13 21.68 -15.13 3.10
C SER A 13 21.40 -16.62 2.98
N GLU A 14 22.44 -17.47 2.96
CA GLU A 14 22.30 -18.92 2.91
C GLU A 14 21.67 -19.46 4.20
N ALA A 15 22.09 -18.96 5.35
CA ALA A 15 21.47 -19.33 6.64
C ALA A 15 19.97 -18.99 6.70
N ILE A 16 19.56 -17.84 6.13
CA ILE A 16 18.14 -17.45 6.00
C ILE A 16 17.37 -18.39 5.08
N ILE A 17 17.93 -18.77 3.92
CA ILE A 17 17.31 -19.70 2.98
C ILE A 17 17.11 -21.05 3.66
N ASN A 18 18.17 -21.60 4.27
CA ASN A 18 18.13 -22.86 4.99
C ASN A 18 17.07 -22.86 6.12
N ALA A 19 16.94 -21.72 6.84
CA ALA A 19 15.93 -21.59 7.89
C ALA A 19 14.51 -21.62 7.30
N CYS A 20 14.26 -20.91 6.21
CA CYS A 20 12.96 -20.90 5.54
C CYS A 20 12.58 -22.29 5.02
N GLU A 21 13.54 -23.02 4.42
CA GLU A 21 13.32 -24.38 3.92
C GLU A 21 13.01 -25.38 5.05
N GLN A 22 13.80 -25.36 6.13
CA GLN A 22 13.58 -26.24 7.28
C GLN A 22 12.26 -25.98 8.00
N MET A 23 11.82 -24.72 8.04
CA MET A 23 10.54 -24.32 8.66
C MET A 23 9.34 -24.45 7.70
N GLY A 24 9.56 -24.73 6.42
CA GLY A 24 8.51 -24.85 5.40
C GLY A 24 7.77 -23.52 5.15
N VAL A 25 8.45 -22.39 5.28
CA VAL A 25 7.86 -21.04 5.21
C VAL A 25 8.66 -20.16 4.25
N THR A 26 8.03 -19.07 3.81
CA THR A 26 8.70 -18.08 2.97
C THR A 26 9.39 -17.00 3.82
N ARG A 27 10.37 -16.28 3.23
CA ARG A 27 11.18 -15.25 3.93
C ARG A 27 10.34 -14.18 4.64
N ASN A 28 9.18 -13.83 4.12
CA ASN A 28 8.27 -12.84 4.69
C ASN A 28 7.43 -13.36 5.87
N GLN A 29 7.52 -14.66 6.17
CA GLN A 29 6.82 -15.30 7.29
C GLN A 29 7.75 -15.55 8.50
N VAL A 30 9.01 -15.14 8.41
CA VAL A 30 9.98 -15.27 9.49
C VAL A 30 10.61 -13.94 9.86
N ASP A 31 10.72 -13.73 11.16
CA ASP A 31 11.59 -12.71 11.74
C ASP A 31 12.99 -13.30 11.89
N ILE A 32 14.01 -12.58 11.48
CA ILE A 32 15.40 -13.07 11.46
C ILE A 32 16.26 -12.18 12.35
N GLU A 33 16.87 -12.78 13.32
CA GLU A 33 17.92 -12.22 14.14
C GLU A 33 19.28 -12.82 13.71
N VAL A 34 20.22 -11.97 13.30
CA VAL A 34 21.57 -12.41 12.93
C VAL A 34 22.40 -12.57 14.21
N LEU A 35 22.69 -13.79 14.61
CA LEU A 35 23.50 -14.12 15.77
C LEU A 35 25.00 -14.02 15.48
N ASN A 36 25.41 -14.37 14.25
CA ASN A 36 26.79 -14.30 13.78
C ASN A 36 26.78 -14.06 12.25
N GLU A 37 27.51 -13.05 11.78
CA GLU A 37 27.61 -12.77 10.34
C GLU A 37 28.50 -13.76 9.59
N GLY A 38 29.26 -14.55 10.32
CA GLY A 38 30.26 -15.45 9.74
C GLY A 38 31.53 -14.70 9.32
N SER A 39 32.58 -15.45 9.01
CA SER A 39 33.80 -14.90 8.43
C SER A 39 34.39 -15.82 7.39
N LYS A 40 34.84 -15.29 6.27
CA LYS A 40 35.65 -16.03 5.31
C LYS A 40 37.06 -16.13 5.90
N GLY A 41 37.49 -17.36 6.23
CA GLY A 41 38.86 -17.60 6.67
C GLY A 41 39.89 -17.13 5.65
N VAL A 42 41.13 -16.88 6.09
CA VAL A 42 42.25 -16.57 5.20
C VAL A 42 42.67 -17.88 4.51
N LEU A 43 42.69 -17.90 3.17
CA LEU A 43 43.01 -19.07 2.36
C LEU A 43 42.14 -20.31 2.60
N GLY A 44 40.89 -20.15 3.03
CA GLY A 44 39.94 -21.26 3.25
C GLY A 44 40.09 -21.98 4.59
N ILE A 45 41.00 -21.52 5.46
CA ILE A 45 41.24 -22.11 6.80
C ILE A 45 40.73 -21.14 7.86
N GLY A 46 39.92 -21.63 8.83
CA GLY A 46 39.45 -20.83 9.97
C GLY A 46 38.22 -19.98 9.77
N GLY A 47 37.46 -20.19 8.69
CA GLY A 47 36.16 -19.54 8.49
C GLY A 47 35.12 -19.93 9.55
N ARG A 48 34.31 -19.03 10.00
CA ARG A 48 33.16 -19.31 10.88
C ARG A 48 31.86 -19.19 10.08
N PRO A 49 30.92 -20.13 10.22
CA PRO A 49 29.64 -20.02 9.56
C PRO A 49 28.83 -18.81 10.08
N ALA A 50 28.02 -18.22 9.22
CA ALA A 50 26.98 -17.30 9.65
C ALA A 50 25.90 -18.08 10.38
N LYS A 51 25.33 -17.50 11.45
CA LYS A 51 24.27 -18.10 12.24
C LYS A 51 23.12 -17.11 12.41
N VAL A 52 21.91 -17.58 12.11
CA VAL A 52 20.69 -16.81 12.26
C VAL A 52 19.71 -17.55 13.17
N ARG A 53 18.93 -16.79 13.93
CA ARG A 53 17.74 -17.28 14.61
C ARG A 53 16.54 -16.86 13.81
N ALA A 54 15.78 -17.81 13.32
CA ALA A 54 14.52 -17.60 12.61
C ALA A 54 13.36 -17.90 13.56
N LYS A 55 12.42 -16.99 13.62
CA LYS A 55 11.17 -17.13 14.37
C LYS A 55 10.03 -16.98 13.41
N ILE A 56 9.12 -17.97 13.37
CA ILE A 56 7.89 -17.80 12.57
C ILE A 56 7.16 -16.59 13.13
N ILE A 57 6.97 -15.59 12.28
CA ILE A 57 6.02 -14.54 12.56
C ILE A 57 4.66 -15.23 12.55
N GLN A 58 4.22 -15.70 13.71
CA GLN A 58 2.80 -15.98 13.87
C GLN A 58 2.15 -14.62 13.66
N GLU A 59 1.60 -14.40 12.46
CA GLU A 59 0.60 -13.38 12.29
C GLU A 59 -0.51 -13.79 13.27
N ASN A 60 -0.49 -13.21 14.47
CA ASN A 60 -1.62 -13.29 15.39
C ASN A 60 -2.78 -12.56 14.71
N VAL A 61 -3.39 -13.26 13.77
CA VAL A 61 -4.57 -12.78 13.06
C VAL A 61 -5.67 -12.67 14.09
N SER A 62 -6.14 -11.47 14.30
CA SER A 62 -7.23 -11.21 15.23
C SER A 62 -8.53 -11.87 14.75
N GLU A 63 -9.45 -12.14 15.66
CA GLU A 63 -10.82 -12.58 15.31
C GLU A 63 -11.46 -11.65 14.28
N LYS A 64 -11.22 -10.34 14.43
CA LYS A 64 -11.70 -9.35 13.46
C LYS A 64 -11.12 -9.58 12.07
N GLY A 65 -9.83 -9.90 11.96
CA GLY A 65 -9.18 -10.21 10.70
C GLY A 65 -9.75 -11.46 10.03
N LEU A 66 -9.89 -12.54 10.79
CA LEU A 66 -10.49 -13.79 10.30
C LEU A 66 -11.93 -13.57 9.84
N LYS A 67 -12.74 -12.86 10.63
CA LYS A 67 -14.12 -12.54 10.28
C LYS A 67 -14.21 -11.64 9.05
N ALA A 68 -13.34 -10.63 8.96
CA ALA A 68 -13.31 -9.76 7.80
C ALA A 68 -12.96 -10.53 6.53
N LYS A 69 -11.99 -11.45 6.60
CA LYS A 69 -11.64 -12.31 5.48
C LYS A 69 -12.83 -13.19 5.08
N LYS A 70 -13.47 -13.86 6.04
CA LYS A 70 -14.63 -14.71 5.77
C LYS A 70 -15.76 -13.95 5.09
N VAL A 71 -16.14 -12.77 5.61
CA VAL A 71 -17.21 -11.94 5.01
C VAL A 71 -16.83 -11.51 3.59
N LEU A 72 -15.55 -11.16 3.34
CA LEU A 72 -15.09 -10.82 2.01
C LEU A 72 -15.13 -12.04 1.08
N ASP A 73 -14.68 -13.21 1.52
CA ASP A 73 -14.75 -14.47 0.77
C ASP A 73 -16.21 -14.79 0.39
N ASP A 74 -17.15 -14.72 1.36
CA ASP A 74 -18.57 -14.95 1.14
C ASP A 74 -19.13 -13.99 0.06
N ILE A 75 -18.73 -12.74 0.04
CA ILE A 75 -19.15 -11.76 -0.98
C ILE A 75 -18.54 -12.09 -2.33
N LEU A 76 -17.22 -12.33 -2.39
CA LEU A 76 -16.51 -12.54 -3.65
C LEU A 76 -16.97 -13.81 -4.38
N SER A 77 -17.39 -14.85 -3.65
CA SER A 77 -17.89 -16.10 -4.24
C SER A 77 -19.12 -15.91 -5.15
N TYR A 78 -19.89 -14.83 -4.95
CA TYR A 78 -21.03 -14.50 -5.82
C TYR A 78 -20.61 -13.81 -7.14
N PHE A 79 -19.36 -13.33 -7.22
CA PHE A 79 -18.90 -12.53 -8.36
C PHE A 79 -17.82 -13.24 -9.19
N CYS A 80 -17.10 -14.18 -8.60
CA CYS A 80 -15.98 -14.82 -9.26
C CYS A 80 -15.75 -16.22 -8.66
N GLU A 81 -15.51 -17.21 -9.52
CA GLU A 81 -15.19 -18.58 -9.09
C GLU A 81 -13.71 -18.73 -8.74
N ASP A 82 -12.82 -18.02 -9.45
CA ASP A 82 -11.38 -18.10 -9.27
C ASP A 82 -10.84 -16.79 -8.64
N TYR A 83 -10.72 -16.82 -7.33
CA TYR A 83 -10.13 -15.71 -6.56
C TYR A 83 -9.34 -16.23 -5.36
N SER A 84 -8.49 -15.39 -4.82
CA SER A 84 -7.79 -15.64 -3.56
C SER A 84 -7.72 -14.39 -2.70
N VAL A 85 -7.87 -14.55 -1.40
CA VAL A 85 -7.78 -13.48 -0.40
C VAL A 85 -6.64 -13.77 0.54
N ASN A 86 -5.59 -12.96 0.48
CA ASN A 86 -4.48 -13.00 1.42
C ASN A 86 -4.70 -11.96 2.52
N LEU A 87 -4.69 -12.41 3.77
CA LEU A 87 -4.84 -11.56 4.94
C LEU A 87 -3.48 -11.28 5.55
N ARG A 88 -3.20 -10.00 5.79
CA ARG A 88 -2.05 -9.54 6.58
C ARG A 88 -2.53 -8.54 7.62
N GLU A 89 -1.99 -8.62 8.82
CA GLU A 89 -2.39 -7.78 9.92
C GLU A 89 -1.20 -7.08 10.56
N THR A 90 -1.34 -5.79 10.84
CA THR A 90 -0.36 -4.99 11.57
C THR A 90 -0.99 -4.43 12.85
N ALA A 91 -0.26 -3.63 13.61
CA ALA A 91 -0.79 -3.04 14.84
C ALA A 91 -2.04 -2.18 14.61
N ASP A 92 -2.13 -1.48 13.46
CA ASP A 92 -3.14 -0.46 13.18
C ASP A 92 -4.17 -0.87 12.11
N ARG A 93 -3.90 -1.92 11.33
CA ARG A 93 -4.74 -2.29 10.19
C ARG A 93 -4.75 -3.79 9.88
N ILE A 94 -5.83 -4.20 9.26
CA ILE A 94 -6.04 -5.52 8.66
C ILE A 94 -6.10 -5.31 7.15
N LYS A 95 -5.18 -5.89 6.42
CA LYS A 95 -5.09 -5.79 4.96
C LYS A 95 -5.55 -7.10 4.32
N LEU A 96 -6.49 -7.00 3.39
CA LEU A 96 -7.00 -8.09 2.58
C LEU A 96 -6.59 -7.82 1.12
N ASP A 97 -5.60 -8.55 0.65
CA ASP A 97 -5.13 -8.48 -0.74
C ASP A 97 -5.87 -9.53 -1.58
N VAL A 98 -6.66 -9.08 -2.53
CA VAL A 98 -7.48 -9.92 -3.40
C VAL A 98 -6.83 -10.06 -4.76
N LYS A 99 -6.72 -11.31 -5.24
CA LYS A 99 -6.47 -11.64 -6.64
C LYS A 99 -7.73 -12.30 -7.18
N MET A 100 -8.16 -11.95 -8.38
CA MET A 100 -9.36 -12.51 -9.01
C MET A 100 -9.26 -12.44 -10.53
N SER A 101 -9.79 -13.45 -11.21
CA SER A 101 -9.75 -13.54 -12.68
C SER A 101 -10.70 -12.54 -13.33
N ASP A 102 -11.92 -12.42 -12.83
CA ASP A 102 -13.02 -11.71 -13.47
C ASP A 102 -13.69 -10.69 -12.54
N ASN A 103 -14.58 -9.89 -13.12
CA ASN A 103 -15.48 -8.97 -12.40
C ASN A 103 -14.84 -7.94 -11.48
N ARG A 104 -13.51 -7.72 -11.57
CA ARG A 104 -12.77 -6.72 -10.77
C ARG A 104 -13.43 -5.35 -10.81
N GLY A 105 -13.91 -4.95 -11.99
CA GLY A 105 -14.56 -3.66 -12.19
C GLY A 105 -15.81 -3.47 -11.34
N LEU A 106 -16.61 -4.53 -11.14
CA LEU A 106 -17.82 -4.49 -10.32
C LEU A 106 -17.47 -4.29 -8.84
N ILE A 107 -16.49 -5.03 -8.33
CA ILE A 107 -16.07 -4.94 -6.93
C ILE A 107 -15.34 -3.63 -6.62
N ILE A 108 -14.55 -3.12 -7.56
CA ILE A 108 -13.90 -1.82 -7.41
C ILE A 108 -14.93 -0.68 -7.52
N GLY A 109 -15.84 -0.78 -8.49
CA GLY A 109 -16.83 0.25 -8.80
C GLY A 109 -16.24 1.52 -9.42
N LYS A 110 -17.11 2.48 -9.72
CA LYS A 110 -16.71 3.77 -10.29
C LYS A 110 -15.75 4.49 -9.33
N SER A 111 -14.55 4.79 -9.84
CA SER A 111 -13.49 5.48 -9.06
C SER A 111 -13.10 4.82 -7.74
N GLY A 112 -13.47 3.55 -7.49
CA GLY A 112 -13.19 2.83 -6.25
C GLY A 112 -14.24 3.02 -5.15
N GLU A 113 -15.41 3.57 -5.47
CA GLU A 113 -16.47 3.83 -4.49
C GLU A 113 -17.04 2.55 -3.89
N MET A 114 -17.28 1.52 -4.72
CA MET A 114 -17.79 0.23 -4.24
C MET A 114 -16.78 -0.43 -3.29
N LEU A 115 -15.50 -0.44 -3.65
CA LEU A 115 -14.42 -0.96 -2.82
C LEU A 115 -14.35 -0.27 -1.46
N LYS A 116 -14.52 1.07 -1.44
CA LYS A 116 -14.55 1.85 -0.19
C LYS A 116 -15.77 1.50 0.67
N SER A 117 -16.92 1.30 0.04
CA SER A 117 -18.15 0.88 0.74
C SER A 117 -18.00 -0.52 1.34
N LEU A 118 -17.37 -1.45 0.61
CA LEU A 118 -17.04 -2.79 1.12
C LEU A 118 -16.09 -2.73 2.32
N GLU A 119 -15.04 -1.91 2.26
CA GLU A 119 -14.13 -1.72 3.41
C GLU A 119 -14.88 -1.26 4.65
N PHE A 120 -15.80 -0.30 4.48
CA PHE A 120 -16.60 0.21 5.58
C PHE A 120 -17.56 -0.85 6.15
N LEU A 121 -18.33 -1.54 5.30
CA LEU A 121 -19.28 -2.55 5.70
C LEU A 121 -18.60 -3.73 6.39
N ILE A 122 -17.56 -4.28 5.77
CA ILE A 122 -16.78 -5.40 6.33
C ILE A 122 -16.15 -4.98 7.66
N GLY A 123 -15.65 -3.75 7.74
CA GLY A 123 -15.13 -3.19 8.99
C GLY A 123 -16.16 -3.11 10.10
N LYS A 124 -17.39 -2.75 9.79
CA LYS A 124 -18.50 -2.72 10.76
C LYS A 124 -18.97 -4.12 11.16
N ILE A 125 -19.17 -5.02 10.19
CA ILE A 125 -19.63 -6.39 10.43
C ILE A 125 -18.59 -7.15 11.28
N SER A 126 -17.31 -7.05 10.94
CA SER A 126 -16.24 -7.76 11.63
C SER A 126 -15.95 -7.22 13.04
N SER A 127 -16.28 -5.95 13.32
CA SER A 127 -16.08 -5.35 14.65
C SER A 127 -17.19 -5.67 15.65
N ARG A 128 -18.32 -6.19 15.19
CA ARG A 128 -19.55 -6.26 16.01
C ARG A 128 -19.51 -7.31 17.13
N THR A 129 -18.76 -8.39 16.95
CA THR A 129 -18.74 -9.55 17.86
C THR A 129 -17.33 -10.04 18.18
N THR A 130 -16.30 -9.26 17.92
CA THR A 130 -14.92 -9.68 18.11
C THR A 130 -14.27 -8.93 19.25
N GLU A 131 -13.50 -9.64 20.08
CA GLU A 131 -12.76 -9.06 21.21
C GLU A 131 -11.37 -8.61 20.74
N THR A 132 -10.73 -9.36 19.85
CA THR A 132 -9.38 -9.04 19.33
C THR A 132 -9.43 -8.26 18.02
N GLY A 133 -8.47 -7.34 17.83
CA GLY A 133 -8.42 -6.48 16.64
C GLY A 133 -9.33 -5.25 16.68
N LYS A 134 -9.95 -4.94 17.83
CA LYS A 134 -10.71 -3.69 18.03
C LYS A 134 -9.85 -2.48 17.66
N GLY A 135 -10.45 -1.50 16.97
CA GLY A 135 -9.76 -0.27 16.53
C GLY A 135 -9.00 -0.41 15.21
N LYS A 136 -8.56 -1.60 14.81
CA LYS A 136 -7.87 -1.79 13.52
C LYS A 136 -8.80 -1.54 12.35
N ARG A 137 -8.29 -0.84 11.33
CA ARG A 137 -9.05 -0.53 10.10
C ARG A 137 -8.91 -1.65 9.10
N ILE A 138 -10.01 -1.97 8.42
CA ILE A 138 -10.00 -2.88 7.27
C ILE A 138 -9.52 -2.11 6.05
N TYR A 139 -8.63 -2.72 5.30
CA TYR A 139 -8.08 -2.23 4.05
C TYR A 139 -8.12 -3.35 3.01
N ILE A 140 -8.85 -3.15 1.94
CA ILE A 140 -8.99 -4.12 0.85
C ILE A 140 -8.27 -3.57 -0.38
N ASP A 141 -7.42 -4.38 -0.99
CA ASP A 141 -6.80 -4.04 -2.27
C ASP A 141 -7.06 -5.15 -3.29
N ILE A 142 -7.56 -4.77 -4.45
CA ILE A 142 -7.84 -5.69 -5.55
C ILE A 142 -6.74 -5.51 -6.58
N GLU A 143 -5.82 -6.48 -6.63
CA GLU A 143 -4.72 -6.53 -7.59
C GLU A 143 -3.89 -5.24 -7.69
N GLY A 144 -3.67 -4.55 -6.59
CA GLY A 144 -2.91 -3.31 -6.59
C GLY A 144 -3.65 -2.12 -7.22
N TYR A 145 -4.99 -2.16 -7.26
CA TYR A 145 -5.81 -1.09 -7.84
C TYR A 145 -5.49 0.28 -7.25
N LYS A 146 -5.37 0.36 -5.91
CA LYS A 146 -5.13 1.65 -5.25
C LYS A 146 -3.84 2.30 -5.71
N ARG A 147 -2.76 1.52 -5.80
CA ARG A 147 -1.47 2.00 -6.30
C ARG A 147 -1.57 2.46 -7.75
N ARG A 148 -2.16 1.63 -8.64
CA ARG A 148 -2.34 2.04 -10.05
C ARG A 148 -3.17 3.31 -10.20
N LYS A 149 -4.21 3.47 -9.36
CA LYS A 149 -5.04 4.68 -9.36
C LYS A 149 -4.23 5.91 -8.91
N GLU A 150 -3.43 5.80 -7.86
CA GLU A 150 -2.54 6.87 -7.38
C GLU A 150 -1.50 7.27 -8.44
N ASP A 151 -0.87 6.29 -9.09
CA ASP A 151 0.10 6.52 -10.16
C ASP A 151 -0.54 7.22 -11.35
N SER A 152 -1.75 6.79 -11.75
CA SER A 152 -2.52 7.41 -12.83
C SER A 152 -2.87 8.87 -12.53
N ILE A 153 -3.36 9.17 -11.32
CA ILE A 153 -3.67 10.54 -10.91
C ILE A 153 -2.38 11.39 -10.90
N SER A 154 -1.32 10.87 -10.29
CA SER A 154 -0.04 11.57 -10.22
C SER A 154 0.54 11.87 -11.61
N LYS A 155 0.41 10.92 -12.55
CA LYS A 155 0.80 11.13 -13.95
C LYS A 155 -0.02 12.23 -14.61
N MET A 156 -1.35 12.16 -14.50
CA MET A 156 -2.28 13.16 -15.06
C MET A 156 -1.97 14.56 -14.55
N VAL A 157 -1.69 14.70 -13.25
CA VAL A 157 -1.32 15.98 -12.62
C VAL A 157 0.01 16.49 -13.20
N ARG A 158 1.05 15.66 -13.25
CA ARG A 158 2.35 16.06 -13.83
C ARG A 158 2.25 16.48 -15.29
N ASP A 159 1.45 15.77 -16.08
CA ASP A 159 1.24 16.11 -17.48
C ASP A 159 0.48 17.45 -17.62
N SER A 160 -0.47 17.71 -16.73
CA SER A 160 -1.17 19.01 -16.66
C SER A 160 -0.21 20.15 -16.26
N VAL A 161 0.67 19.93 -15.29
CA VAL A 161 1.72 20.90 -14.90
C VAL A 161 2.64 21.20 -16.09
N LYS A 162 3.06 20.21 -16.86
CA LYS A 162 3.86 20.41 -18.09
C LYS A 162 3.13 21.29 -19.10
N LYS A 163 1.81 21.06 -19.30
CA LYS A 163 0.98 21.89 -20.20
C LYS A 163 0.90 23.34 -19.71
N VAL A 164 0.69 23.56 -18.41
CA VAL A 164 0.66 24.89 -17.80
C VAL A 164 1.99 25.62 -18.00
N ARG A 165 3.13 24.94 -17.75
CA ARG A 165 4.47 25.52 -17.95
C ARG A 165 4.74 25.88 -19.40
N LYS A 166 4.38 25.00 -20.34
CA LYS A 166 4.59 25.20 -21.78
C LYS A 166 3.73 26.33 -22.34
N ASN A 167 2.44 26.30 -22.03
CA ASN A 167 1.46 27.20 -22.64
C ASN A 167 1.26 28.50 -21.86
N ARG A 168 1.78 28.63 -20.65
CA ARG A 168 1.55 29.76 -19.73
C ARG A 168 0.08 30.07 -19.46
N LYS A 169 -0.81 29.07 -19.63
CA LYS A 169 -2.25 29.19 -19.40
C LYS A 169 -2.68 28.28 -18.25
N PRO A 170 -3.65 28.71 -17.41
CA PRO A 170 -4.21 27.84 -16.38
C PRO A 170 -4.86 26.58 -16.99
N VAL A 171 -4.81 25.48 -16.24
CA VAL A 171 -5.49 24.23 -16.58
C VAL A 171 -6.34 23.81 -15.39
N THR A 172 -7.64 23.64 -15.61
CA THR A 172 -8.57 23.11 -14.61
C THR A 172 -8.69 21.60 -14.79
N LEU A 173 -8.42 20.87 -13.72
CA LEU A 173 -8.62 19.42 -13.68
C LEU A 173 -10.12 19.10 -13.51
N SER A 174 -10.56 17.96 -14.02
CA SER A 174 -11.92 17.47 -13.83
C SER A 174 -12.27 17.38 -12.34
N PRO A 175 -13.54 17.51 -11.96
CA PRO A 175 -14.00 17.28 -10.60
C PRO A 175 -13.56 15.90 -10.11
N MET A 176 -13.11 15.83 -8.87
CA MET A 176 -12.54 14.61 -8.30
C MET A 176 -12.96 14.40 -6.85
N SER A 177 -12.96 13.14 -6.42
CA SER A 177 -13.26 12.74 -5.05
C SER A 177 -12.25 13.33 -4.04
N ALA A 178 -12.57 13.28 -2.76
CA ALA A 178 -11.67 13.74 -1.70
C ALA A 178 -10.32 12.99 -1.70
N TYR A 179 -10.36 11.68 -1.99
CA TYR A 179 -9.16 10.86 -2.13
C TYR A 179 -8.29 11.31 -3.31
N GLU A 180 -8.89 11.48 -4.49
CA GLU A 180 -8.18 11.91 -5.70
C GLU A 180 -7.58 13.32 -5.52
N ARG A 181 -8.31 14.24 -4.88
CA ARG A 181 -7.78 15.57 -4.54
C ARG A 181 -6.56 15.49 -3.62
N ARG A 182 -6.60 14.62 -2.60
CA ARG A 182 -5.45 14.43 -1.70
C ARG A 182 -4.20 14.03 -2.48
N ILE A 183 -4.29 13.06 -3.39
CA ILE A 183 -3.17 12.63 -4.23
C ILE A 183 -2.70 13.78 -5.13
N THR A 184 -3.65 14.52 -5.72
CA THR A 184 -3.36 15.70 -6.54
C THR A 184 -2.57 16.74 -5.75
N TYR A 185 -2.98 17.09 -4.53
CA TYR A 185 -2.24 18.04 -3.69
C TYR A 185 -0.85 17.56 -3.32
N ILE A 186 -0.70 16.28 -2.96
CA ILE A 186 0.61 15.70 -2.65
C ILE A 186 1.54 15.80 -3.87
N THR A 187 1.01 15.56 -5.07
CA THR A 187 1.77 15.64 -6.31
C THR A 187 2.14 17.10 -6.63
N LEU A 188 1.18 18.03 -6.54
CA LEU A 188 1.39 19.46 -6.82
C LEU A 188 2.39 20.11 -5.87
N LYS A 189 2.42 19.71 -4.59
CA LYS A 189 3.39 20.23 -3.62
C LYS A 189 4.85 19.95 -3.99
N ARG A 190 5.10 18.95 -4.82
CA ARG A 190 6.45 18.57 -5.30
C ARG A 190 6.83 19.33 -6.57
N GLU A 191 5.90 20.03 -7.20
CA GLU A 191 6.09 20.74 -8.46
C GLU A 191 6.41 22.21 -8.20
N LYS A 192 7.44 22.75 -8.88
CA LYS A 192 7.89 24.15 -8.78
C LYS A 192 7.33 24.99 -9.93
N GLY A 193 7.23 26.32 -9.73
CA GLY A 193 6.86 27.27 -10.80
C GLY A 193 5.37 27.20 -11.17
N ILE A 194 4.53 26.71 -10.26
CA ILE A 194 3.07 26.72 -10.39
C ILE A 194 2.42 27.08 -9.06
N ARG A 195 1.21 27.62 -9.15
CA ARG A 195 0.25 27.75 -8.04
C ARG A 195 -0.98 26.93 -8.36
N TYR A 196 -1.84 26.69 -7.40
CA TYR A 196 -3.10 25.99 -7.63
C TYR A 196 -4.18 26.51 -6.69
N ASP A 197 -5.40 26.51 -7.18
CA ASP A 197 -6.61 26.88 -6.46
C ASP A 197 -7.66 25.79 -6.56
N THR A 198 -8.52 25.71 -5.53
CA THR A 198 -9.65 24.80 -5.53
C THR A 198 -10.92 25.56 -5.84
N LYS A 199 -11.60 25.20 -6.92
CA LYS A 199 -12.94 25.68 -7.24
C LYS A 199 -13.98 24.70 -6.70
N VAL A 200 -15.01 25.24 -6.06
CA VAL A 200 -16.17 24.51 -5.54
C VAL A 200 -17.35 24.88 -6.40
N ASP A 201 -18.02 23.89 -6.97
CA ASP A 201 -19.23 24.05 -7.76
C ASP A 201 -20.27 23.03 -7.27
N GLY A 202 -21.16 23.46 -6.38
CA GLY A 202 -22.04 22.60 -5.62
C GLY A 202 -21.23 21.55 -4.84
N ASP A 203 -21.57 20.28 -5.00
CA ASP A 203 -20.87 19.16 -4.37
C ASP A 203 -19.55 18.77 -5.07
N LYS A 204 -19.28 19.36 -6.23
CA LYS A 204 -18.11 19.05 -7.05
C LYS A 204 -16.97 20.01 -6.73
N LYS A 205 -15.78 19.44 -6.56
CA LYS A 205 -14.56 20.22 -6.32
C LYS A 205 -13.53 19.89 -7.40
N SER A 206 -13.04 20.94 -8.07
CA SER A 206 -11.99 20.87 -9.09
C SER A 206 -10.77 21.67 -8.65
N ILE A 207 -9.60 21.32 -9.19
CA ILE A 207 -8.34 22.03 -8.91
C ILE A 207 -7.88 22.69 -10.19
N THR A 208 -7.58 23.98 -10.14
CA THR A 208 -7.01 24.75 -11.24
C THR A 208 -5.52 24.95 -10.98
N ILE A 209 -4.69 24.50 -11.90
CA ILE A 209 -3.23 24.69 -11.88
C ILE A 209 -2.95 25.98 -12.65
N ILE A 210 -2.19 26.89 -12.06
CA ILE A 210 -1.93 28.23 -12.57
C ILE A 210 -0.42 28.41 -12.71
N PRO A 211 0.10 28.97 -13.82
CA PRO A 211 1.52 29.25 -13.91
C PRO A 211 1.90 30.32 -12.88
N GLU A 212 3.03 30.14 -12.22
CA GLU A 212 3.60 31.19 -11.38
C GLU A 212 4.13 32.27 -12.32
N SER A 213 3.54 33.47 -12.25
CA SER A 213 4.05 34.62 -13.01
C SER A 213 5.43 34.98 -12.45
N SER A 214 6.40 35.15 -13.33
CA SER A 214 7.73 35.70 -13.00
C SER A 214 7.59 37.20 -12.62
N ASN A 215 6.97 37.48 -11.49
CA ASN A 215 6.84 38.86 -10.97
C ASN A 215 8.04 39.16 -10.06
N ARG A 216 9.25 39.07 -10.61
CA ARG A 216 10.48 39.53 -9.95
C ARG A 216 10.98 40.89 -10.51
N GLN A 217 10.18 41.62 -11.28
CA GLN A 217 10.60 42.86 -11.90
C GLN A 217 9.77 44.09 -11.50
N ARG A 218 9.13 44.12 -10.32
CA ARG A 218 8.44 45.35 -9.85
C ARG A 218 8.79 45.75 -8.41
N ALA A 219 9.89 45.28 -7.84
CA ALA A 219 10.33 45.70 -6.51
C ALA A 219 11.70 46.43 -6.52
N GLU A 220 12.27 46.78 -7.68
CA GLU A 220 13.54 47.52 -7.76
C GLU A 220 13.42 48.84 -8.57
N SER A 221 12.22 49.41 -8.70
CA SER A 221 12.05 50.74 -9.25
C SER A 221 10.92 51.48 -8.51
N SER A 222 11.17 51.77 -7.23
CA SER A 222 10.51 52.86 -6.50
C SER A 222 11.38 53.26 -5.31
#